data_9600124d2cfde84b4dd5c326a1f366c2
#
_entry.id   9600124d2cfde84b4dd5c326a1f366c2
#
_cell.length_a   1.000
_cell.length_b   1.000
_cell.length_c   1.000
_cell.angle_alpha   90.00
_cell.angle_beta   90.00
_cell.angle_gamma   90.00
#
_symmetry.space_group_name_H-M   'P 1'
#
loop_
_entity.id
_entity.type
_entity.pdbx_description
1 polymer ?
#
loop_
_entity_poly.entity_id
_entity_poly.type
_entity_poly.pdbx_seq_one_letter_code
_entity_poly.pdbx_strand_id
1 'polypeptide(L)'
;LEYELDEEKYQINLIDTPGHVDFAYEVSRSLAACDGAILLVDASQGVEAQTLSTCYNAIDQGLSIFPVLNKIDLKQSDPERVKQEIEEIIGIEASEAPAISAKDGLGVKDLLEKIIREIPAPEGSITEPLQALIIDSWFDQYLGIVSLVRVVNGEINLGDKIKFSSNNNVHLVEKLGVFTPKRLEKTKLV
;
A
#
# COMPACT_ATOMS: atom_id res chain seq x y z
N LEU A 1 7.86 6.36 -4.15
CA LEU A 1 7.75 7.80 -4.23
C LEU A 1 8.63 8.43 -3.16
N GLU A 2 9.51 9.36 -3.54
CA GLU A 2 10.26 10.16 -2.57
C GLU A 2 9.52 11.48 -2.35
N TYR A 3 9.38 11.89 -1.11
CA TYR A 3 8.70 13.12 -0.71
C TYR A 3 9.52 13.83 0.38
N GLU A 4 9.58 15.15 0.33
CA GLU A 4 10.28 15.97 1.32
C GLU A 4 9.24 16.79 2.11
N LEU A 5 9.26 16.62 3.43
CA LEU A 5 8.38 17.33 4.36
C LEU A 5 9.20 17.79 5.57
N ASP A 6 9.09 19.06 5.92
CA ASP A 6 9.78 19.67 7.08
C ASP A 6 11.32 19.41 7.08
N GLU A 7 11.97 19.50 5.90
CA GLU A 7 13.40 19.23 5.66
C GLU A 7 13.81 17.76 5.84
N GLU A 8 12.85 16.85 6.07
CA GLU A 8 13.07 15.41 6.12
C GLU A 8 12.62 14.72 4.84
N LYS A 9 13.33 13.65 4.47
CA LYS A 9 13.01 12.86 3.27
C LYS A 9 12.28 11.59 3.65
N TYR A 10 11.15 11.39 3.04
CA TYR A 10 10.30 10.22 3.22
C TYR A 10 10.27 9.38 1.96
N GLN A 11 10.31 8.07 2.12
CA GLN A 11 10.05 7.13 1.05
C GLN A 11 8.67 6.50 1.26
N ILE A 12 7.74 6.80 0.36
CA ILE A 12 6.39 6.24 0.37
C ILE A 12 6.35 5.10 -0.65
N ASN A 13 6.02 3.89 -0.20
CA ASN A 13 5.78 2.74 -1.05
C ASN A 13 4.27 2.58 -1.21
N LEU A 14 3.78 2.69 -2.45
CA LEU A 14 2.37 2.57 -2.77
C LEU A 14 2.11 1.24 -3.45
N ILE A 15 1.12 0.50 -2.96
CA ILE A 15 0.61 -0.71 -3.59
C ILE A 15 -0.83 -0.40 -4.03
N ASP A 16 -1.06 -0.40 -5.34
CA ASP A 16 -2.40 -0.28 -5.91
C ASP A 16 -3.08 -1.65 -5.92
N THR A 17 -4.29 -1.70 -5.42
CA THR A 17 -5.08 -2.94 -5.35
C THR A 17 -6.27 -2.88 -6.29
N PRO A 18 -6.56 -3.96 -7.04
CA PRO A 18 -7.75 -4.00 -7.86
C PRO A 18 -9.01 -3.95 -6.98
N GLY A 19 -10.00 -3.14 -7.39
CA GLY A 19 -11.26 -3.00 -6.65
C GLY A 19 -12.27 -4.14 -6.88
N HIS A 20 -12.01 -5.09 -7.80
CA HIS A 20 -12.95 -6.13 -8.16
C HIS A 20 -12.87 -7.33 -7.22
N VAL A 21 -14.02 -7.87 -6.83
CA VAL A 21 -14.15 -9.00 -5.87
C VAL A 21 -13.38 -10.27 -6.28
N ASP A 22 -13.20 -10.49 -7.57
CA ASP A 22 -12.44 -11.65 -8.09
C ASP A 22 -10.96 -11.63 -7.67
N PHE A 23 -10.42 -10.48 -7.26
CA PHE A 23 -9.05 -10.29 -6.83
C PHE A 23 -8.89 -10.20 -5.30
N ALA A 24 -9.86 -10.70 -4.54
CA ALA A 24 -9.86 -10.61 -3.07
C ALA A 24 -8.59 -11.25 -2.44
N TYR A 25 -8.05 -12.30 -3.05
CA TYR A 25 -6.83 -12.95 -2.57
C TYR A 25 -5.59 -12.08 -2.77
N GLU A 26 -5.43 -11.47 -3.94
CA GLU A 26 -4.34 -10.54 -4.27
C GLU A 26 -4.41 -9.29 -3.38
N VAL A 27 -5.61 -8.77 -3.18
CA VAL A 27 -5.87 -7.64 -2.26
C VAL A 27 -5.42 -7.99 -0.84
N SER A 28 -5.84 -9.15 -0.32
CA SER A 28 -5.47 -9.59 1.04
C SER A 28 -3.96 -9.70 1.23
N ARG A 29 -3.23 -10.23 0.24
CA ARG A 29 -1.76 -10.32 0.29
C ARG A 29 -1.08 -8.95 0.21
N SER A 30 -1.61 -8.06 -0.60
CA SER A 30 -1.12 -6.69 -0.71
C SER A 30 -1.32 -5.94 0.60
N LEU A 31 -2.48 -6.06 1.23
CA LEU A 31 -2.78 -5.47 2.54
C LEU A 31 -1.84 -6.01 3.62
N ALA A 32 -1.55 -7.31 3.64
CA ALA A 32 -0.60 -7.90 4.60
C ALA A 32 0.83 -7.33 4.50
N ALA A 33 1.14 -6.65 3.41
CA ALA A 33 2.43 -6.01 3.19
C ALA A 33 2.41 -4.50 3.43
N CYS A 34 1.32 -3.94 3.96
CA CYS A 34 1.15 -2.51 4.19
C CYS A 34 1.17 -2.20 5.69
N ASP A 35 1.50 -0.95 6.03
CA ASP A 35 1.42 -0.40 7.40
C ASP A 35 0.14 0.40 7.59
N GLY A 36 -0.52 0.79 6.51
CA GLY A 36 -1.80 1.46 6.48
C GLY A 36 -2.47 1.32 5.12
N ALA A 37 -3.76 1.60 5.07
CA ALA A 37 -4.55 1.54 3.85
C ALA A 37 -5.32 2.84 3.62
N ILE A 38 -5.25 3.36 2.40
CA ILE A 38 -6.07 4.49 1.97
C ILE A 38 -7.41 3.92 1.48
N LEU A 39 -8.49 4.30 2.16
CA LEU A 39 -9.84 4.02 1.72
C LEU A 39 -10.31 5.14 0.78
N LEU A 40 -10.13 4.93 -0.52
CA LEU A 40 -10.47 5.92 -1.53
C LEU A 40 -11.94 5.77 -1.96
N VAL A 41 -12.78 6.73 -1.60
CA VAL A 41 -14.21 6.72 -1.90
C VAL A 41 -14.56 7.80 -2.93
N ASP A 42 -15.36 7.43 -3.91
CA ASP A 42 -15.90 8.38 -4.91
C ASP A 42 -16.95 9.29 -4.27
N ALA A 43 -16.66 10.59 -4.19
CA ALA A 43 -17.54 11.58 -3.57
C ALA A 43 -18.89 11.76 -4.30
N SER A 44 -19.03 11.22 -5.50
CA SER A 44 -20.28 11.25 -6.26
C SER A 44 -21.15 10.01 -6.04
N GLN A 45 -20.52 8.85 -5.80
CA GLN A 45 -21.22 7.56 -5.66
C GLN A 45 -21.43 7.19 -4.18
N GLY A 46 -20.46 7.49 -3.32
CA GLY A 46 -20.50 7.10 -1.90
C GLY A 46 -19.92 5.72 -1.65
N VAL A 47 -20.35 5.10 -0.54
CA VAL A 47 -19.84 3.81 -0.09
C VAL A 47 -20.52 2.67 -0.86
N GLU A 48 -19.73 1.91 -1.62
CA GLU A 48 -20.21 0.75 -2.37
C GLU A 48 -19.89 -0.58 -1.63
N ALA A 49 -20.57 -1.65 -2.01
CA ALA A 49 -20.38 -2.97 -1.37
C ALA A 49 -18.94 -3.49 -1.46
N GLN A 50 -18.23 -3.19 -2.55
CA GLN A 50 -16.82 -3.56 -2.72
C GLN A 50 -15.91 -2.77 -1.77
N THR A 51 -16.20 -1.49 -1.55
CA THR A 51 -15.51 -0.63 -0.58
C THR A 51 -15.58 -1.24 0.82
N LEU A 52 -16.76 -1.69 1.23
CA LEU A 52 -16.99 -2.35 2.52
C LEU A 52 -16.15 -3.61 2.68
N SER A 53 -16.22 -4.51 1.70
CA SER A 53 -15.52 -5.80 1.75
C SER A 53 -14.00 -5.61 1.87
N THR A 54 -13.43 -4.70 1.10
CA THR A 54 -11.99 -4.41 1.13
C THR A 54 -11.59 -3.71 2.43
N CYS A 55 -12.42 -2.78 2.93
CA CYS A 55 -12.15 -2.08 4.16
C CYS A 55 -12.15 -3.03 5.36
N TYR A 56 -13.13 -3.90 5.50
CA TYR A 56 -13.16 -4.89 6.58
C TYR A 56 -11.97 -5.86 6.52
N ASN A 57 -11.54 -6.28 5.33
CA ASN A 57 -10.33 -7.08 5.18
C ASN A 57 -9.07 -6.35 5.71
N ALA A 58 -8.97 -5.05 5.47
CA ALA A 58 -7.87 -4.24 5.98
C ALA A 58 -7.95 -4.07 7.52
N ILE A 59 -9.15 -3.86 8.07
CA ILE A 59 -9.39 -3.79 9.53
C ILE A 59 -9.03 -5.11 10.20
N ASP A 60 -9.45 -6.24 9.65
CA ASP A 60 -9.17 -7.58 10.18
C ASP A 60 -7.67 -7.88 10.22
N GLN A 61 -6.87 -7.26 9.36
CA GLN A 61 -5.42 -7.33 9.35
C GLN A 61 -4.74 -6.32 10.28
N GLY A 62 -5.52 -5.49 10.99
CA GLY A 62 -5.01 -4.50 11.94
C GLY A 62 -4.40 -3.25 11.32
N LEU A 63 -4.70 -2.97 10.04
CA LEU A 63 -4.18 -1.79 9.37
C LEU A 63 -4.88 -0.50 9.84
N SER A 64 -4.12 0.58 9.91
CA SER A 64 -4.67 1.93 10.03
C SER A 64 -5.39 2.29 8.74
N ILE A 65 -6.70 2.61 8.83
CA ILE A 65 -7.51 2.98 7.66
C ILE A 65 -7.57 4.51 7.57
N PHE A 66 -7.21 5.02 6.41
CA PHE A 66 -7.21 6.44 6.12
C PHE A 66 -8.25 6.78 5.03
N PRO A 67 -9.44 7.30 5.40
CA PRO A 67 -10.48 7.61 4.43
C PRO A 67 -10.10 8.85 3.61
N VAL A 68 -10.36 8.80 2.30
CA VAL A 68 -10.13 9.89 1.34
C VAL A 68 -11.28 9.96 0.36
N LEU A 69 -11.81 11.13 0.14
CA LEU A 69 -12.88 11.39 -0.82
C LEU A 69 -12.28 11.90 -2.12
N ASN A 70 -12.54 11.19 -3.22
CA ASN A 70 -12.01 11.57 -4.54
C ASN A 70 -13.12 12.03 -5.47
N LYS A 71 -12.73 12.64 -6.58
CA LYS A 71 -13.60 13.13 -7.65
C LYS A 71 -14.48 14.31 -7.24
N ILE A 72 -13.98 15.19 -6.39
CA ILE A 72 -14.71 16.39 -5.99
C ILE A 72 -14.88 17.40 -7.13
N ASP A 73 -14.21 17.21 -8.25
CA ASP A 73 -14.38 17.96 -9.50
C ASP A 73 -15.72 17.68 -10.19
N LEU A 74 -16.39 16.59 -9.85
CA LEU A 74 -17.67 16.23 -10.45
C LEU A 74 -18.82 17.08 -9.85
N LYS A 75 -19.74 17.52 -10.70
CA LYS A 75 -20.89 18.35 -10.27
C LYS A 75 -21.81 17.69 -9.26
N GLN A 76 -21.90 16.36 -9.29
CA GLN A 76 -22.72 15.53 -8.39
C GLN A 76 -21.97 15.07 -7.14
N SER A 77 -20.73 15.53 -6.94
CA SER A 77 -19.98 15.17 -5.74
C SER A 77 -20.61 15.82 -4.51
N ASP A 78 -20.73 15.05 -3.44
CA ASP A 78 -21.20 15.49 -2.12
C ASP A 78 -20.31 14.90 -1.02
N PRO A 79 -19.15 15.52 -0.76
CA PRO A 79 -18.20 15.03 0.23
C PRO A 79 -18.79 14.88 1.63
N GLU A 80 -19.63 15.82 2.08
CA GLU A 80 -20.19 15.78 3.43
C GLU A 80 -21.17 14.62 3.64
N ARG A 81 -22.01 14.33 2.64
CA ARG A 81 -22.84 13.13 2.64
C ARG A 81 -22.00 11.86 2.72
N VAL A 82 -20.93 11.77 1.92
CA VAL A 82 -20.10 10.57 1.85
C VAL A 82 -19.28 10.36 3.14
N LYS A 83 -18.85 11.42 3.81
CA LYS A 83 -18.25 11.32 5.14
C LYS A 83 -19.21 10.67 6.14
N GLN A 84 -20.45 11.13 6.17
CA GLN A 84 -21.49 10.54 7.02
C GLN A 84 -21.75 9.07 6.68
N GLU A 85 -21.83 8.72 5.40
CA GLU A 85 -21.96 7.32 4.96
C GLU A 85 -20.81 6.45 5.44
N ILE A 86 -19.56 6.93 5.40
CA ILE A 86 -18.40 6.20 5.89
C ILE A 86 -18.53 5.94 7.39
N GLU A 87 -18.91 6.95 8.17
CA GLU A 87 -19.09 6.83 9.61
C GLU A 87 -20.25 5.90 10.00
N GLU A 88 -21.40 6.04 9.33
CA GLU A 88 -22.60 5.25 9.62
C GLU A 88 -22.51 3.79 9.16
N ILE A 89 -21.92 3.55 7.97
CA ILE A 89 -21.93 2.24 7.35
C ILE A 89 -20.67 1.42 7.71
N ILE A 90 -19.50 2.06 7.74
CA ILE A 90 -18.23 1.39 8.02
C ILE A 90 -17.88 1.47 9.51
N GLY A 91 -18.22 2.58 10.16
CA GLY A 91 -17.92 2.81 11.58
C GLY A 91 -16.51 3.36 11.83
N ILE A 92 -15.88 3.99 10.84
CA ILE A 92 -14.60 4.69 10.99
C ILE A 92 -14.81 6.20 10.92
N GLU A 93 -14.02 6.95 11.69
CA GLU A 93 -14.09 8.41 11.69
C GLU A 93 -13.69 8.97 10.31
N ALA A 94 -14.52 9.85 9.75
CA ALA A 94 -14.31 10.45 8.44
C ALA A 94 -14.55 11.97 8.40
N SER A 95 -14.85 12.59 9.53
CA SER A 95 -15.11 14.04 9.64
C SER A 95 -13.98 14.89 9.05
N GLU A 96 -12.72 14.48 9.31
CA GLU A 96 -11.51 15.14 8.83
C GLU A 96 -10.91 14.48 7.55
N ALA A 97 -11.68 13.60 6.89
CA ALA A 97 -11.23 12.94 5.68
C ALA A 97 -10.96 13.96 4.56
N PRO A 98 -9.76 13.94 3.96
CA PRO A 98 -9.43 14.87 2.88
C PRO A 98 -10.28 14.61 1.64
N ALA A 99 -10.71 15.70 1.02
CA ALA A 99 -11.47 15.68 -0.21
C ALA A 99 -10.58 16.18 -1.35
N ILE A 100 -10.39 15.34 -2.36
CA ILE A 100 -9.43 15.57 -3.45
C ILE A 100 -10.04 15.39 -4.83
N SER A 101 -9.37 15.95 -5.84
CA SER A 101 -9.50 15.52 -7.23
C SER A 101 -8.15 15.00 -7.71
N ALA A 102 -8.00 13.69 -7.78
CA ALA A 102 -6.78 13.07 -8.30
C ALA A 102 -6.56 13.44 -9.79
N LYS A 103 -7.63 13.69 -10.53
CA LYS A 103 -7.59 14.10 -11.94
C LYS A 103 -6.97 15.49 -12.11
N ASP A 104 -7.37 16.44 -11.27
CA ASP A 104 -6.94 17.83 -11.37
C ASP A 104 -5.76 18.16 -10.43
N GLY A 105 -5.36 17.19 -9.58
CA GLY A 105 -4.30 17.35 -8.59
C GLY A 105 -4.72 18.16 -7.36
N LEU A 106 -6.00 18.51 -7.23
CA LEU A 106 -6.50 19.31 -6.11
C LEU A 106 -6.46 18.50 -4.80
N GLY A 107 -5.86 19.07 -3.75
CA GLY A 107 -5.75 18.46 -2.42
C GLY A 107 -4.75 17.29 -2.31
N VAL A 108 -4.10 16.88 -3.42
CA VAL A 108 -3.19 15.71 -3.43
C VAL A 108 -1.94 15.97 -2.60
N LYS A 109 -1.41 17.18 -2.62
CA LYS A 109 -0.24 17.53 -1.80
C LYS A 109 -0.55 17.41 -0.32
N ASP A 110 -1.64 18.00 0.13
CA ASP A 110 -2.07 17.99 1.53
C ASP A 110 -2.38 16.56 1.99
N LEU A 111 -2.94 15.73 1.09
CA LEU A 111 -3.14 14.30 1.33
C LEU A 111 -1.81 13.57 1.59
N LEU A 112 -0.77 13.79 0.78
CA LEU A 112 0.53 13.15 0.97
C LEU A 112 1.16 13.55 2.30
N GLU A 113 1.09 14.81 2.67
CA GLU A 113 1.59 15.31 3.96
C GLU A 113 0.82 14.68 5.13
N LYS A 114 -0.49 14.55 5.02
CA LYS A 114 -1.34 13.94 6.04
C LYS A 114 -1.05 12.44 6.17
N ILE A 115 -0.87 11.71 5.08
CA ILE A 115 -0.46 10.30 5.07
C ILE A 115 0.85 10.11 5.84
N ILE A 116 1.87 10.93 5.59
CA ILE A 116 3.17 10.86 6.27
C ILE A 116 3.02 11.06 7.79
N ARG A 117 2.09 11.92 8.22
CA ARG A 117 1.89 12.23 9.64
C ARG A 117 1.03 11.20 10.37
N GLU A 118 0.10 10.53 9.70
CA GLU A 118 -0.91 9.68 10.32
C GLU A 118 -0.65 8.18 10.14
N ILE A 119 -0.08 7.75 9.01
CA ILE A 119 0.26 6.33 8.83
C ILE A 119 1.59 6.04 9.52
N PRO A 120 1.63 5.01 10.41
CA PRO A 120 2.85 4.67 11.11
C PRO A 120 3.96 4.22 10.14
N ALA A 121 5.19 4.54 10.48
CA ALA A 121 6.35 4.02 9.77
C ALA A 121 6.46 2.49 9.94
N PRO A 122 7.04 1.76 8.98
CA PRO A 122 7.26 0.33 9.11
C PRO A 122 8.04 -0.02 10.36
N GLU A 123 7.57 -1.03 11.09
CA GLU A 123 8.34 -1.63 12.19
C GLU A 123 9.34 -2.64 11.63
N GLY A 124 10.51 -2.71 12.25
CA GLY A 124 11.55 -3.66 11.88
C GLY A 124 12.96 -3.15 12.23
N SER A 125 13.94 -4.03 12.10
CA SER A 125 15.34 -3.70 12.39
C SER A 125 16.26 -4.29 11.34
N ILE A 126 17.15 -3.44 10.80
CA ILE A 126 18.19 -3.85 9.83
C ILE A 126 19.20 -4.82 10.47
N THR A 127 19.37 -4.78 11.78
CA THR A 127 20.35 -5.61 12.51
C THR A 127 19.84 -7.01 12.83
N GLU A 128 18.55 -7.25 12.69
CA GLU A 128 17.94 -8.55 12.89
C GLU A 128 18.16 -9.48 11.68
N PRO A 129 18.02 -10.81 11.85
CA PRO A 129 18.05 -11.74 10.73
C PRO A 129 17.01 -11.41 9.66
N LEU A 130 17.36 -11.64 8.39
CA LEU A 130 16.44 -11.39 7.28
C LEU A 130 15.10 -12.10 7.46
N GLN A 131 14.06 -11.32 7.45
CA GLN A 131 12.66 -11.75 7.32
C GLN A 131 12.01 -10.96 6.19
N ALA A 132 11.45 -11.65 5.21
CA ALA A 132 10.77 -11.03 4.10
C ALA A 132 9.45 -11.76 3.80
N LEU A 133 8.42 -10.98 3.51
CA LEU A 133 7.10 -11.46 3.10
C LEU A 133 7.04 -11.46 1.57
N ILE A 134 6.65 -12.58 0.97
CA ILE A 134 6.37 -12.65 -0.46
C ILE A 134 4.94 -12.18 -0.69
N ILE A 135 4.79 -11.08 -1.44
CA ILE A 135 3.50 -10.48 -1.78
C ILE A 135 2.95 -11.16 -3.04
N ASP A 136 3.81 -11.29 -4.07
CA ASP A 136 3.44 -11.88 -5.34
C ASP A 136 4.64 -12.55 -6.01
N SER A 137 4.38 -13.44 -6.98
CA SER A 137 5.43 -14.11 -7.77
C SER A 137 4.92 -14.41 -9.18
N TRP A 138 5.77 -14.16 -10.17
CA TRP A 138 5.46 -14.45 -11.57
C TRP A 138 6.68 -14.99 -12.31
N PHE A 139 6.43 -15.57 -13.47
CA PHE A 139 7.49 -16.01 -14.35
C PHE A 139 7.79 -14.94 -15.41
N ASP A 140 9.05 -14.52 -15.48
CA ASP A 140 9.57 -13.62 -16.50
C ASP A 140 10.47 -14.44 -17.45
N GLN A 141 10.30 -14.29 -18.76
CA GLN A 141 11.03 -15.07 -19.76
C GLN A 141 12.56 -14.85 -19.72
N TYR A 142 13.02 -13.72 -19.20
CA TYR A 142 14.43 -13.35 -19.13
C TYR A 142 15.03 -13.52 -17.73
N LEU A 143 14.21 -13.34 -16.69
CA LEU A 143 14.67 -13.35 -15.31
C LEU A 143 14.31 -14.65 -14.56
N GLY A 144 13.48 -15.50 -15.15
CA GLY A 144 12.94 -16.67 -14.48
C GLY A 144 11.84 -16.31 -13.48
N ILE A 145 11.87 -16.90 -12.29
CA ILE A 145 10.90 -16.59 -11.23
C ILE A 145 11.29 -15.27 -10.56
N VAL A 146 10.38 -14.31 -10.62
CA VAL A 146 10.50 -13.03 -9.95
C VAL A 146 9.50 -13.00 -8.79
N SER A 147 9.94 -12.61 -7.61
CA SER A 147 9.07 -12.45 -6.44
C SER A 147 9.08 -11.00 -5.97
N LEU A 148 7.89 -10.45 -5.79
CA LEU A 148 7.70 -9.18 -5.11
C LEU A 148 7.71 -9.44 -3.61
N VAL A 149 8.62 -8.78 -2.90
CA VAL A 149 8.80 -9.01 -1.46
C VAL A 149 8.78 -7.70 -0.69
N ARG A 150 8.26 -7.75 0.53
CA ARG A 150 8.50 -6.75 1.57
C ARG A 150 9.57 -7.28 2.51
N VAL A 151 10.67 -6.56 2.68
CA VAL A 151 11.64 -6.84 3.75
C VAL A 151 11.04 -6.32 5.05
N VAL A 152 10.93 -7.18 6.06
CA VAL A 152 10.38 -6.85 7.38
C VAL A 152 11.51 -6.61 8.38
N ASN A 153 12.53 -7.46 8.36
CA ASN A 153 13.74 -7.33 9.18
C ASN A 153 14.97 -7.67 8.36
N GLY A 154 16.10 -7.16 8.81
CA GLY A 154 17.39 -7.43 8.20
C GLY A 154 17.56 -6.77 6.83
N GLU A 155 18.40 -7.38 6.03
CA GLU A 155 18.71 -6.93 4.67
C GLU A 155 18.88 -8.11 3.74
N ILE A 156 18.67 -7.89 2.45
CA ILE A 156 18.92 -8.86 1.41
C ILE A 156 19.90 -8.27 0.38
N ASN A 157 20.99 -8.98 0.13
CA ASN A 157 22.01 -8.56 -0.82
C ASN A 157 22.05 -9.48 -2.05
N LEU A 158 22.53 -8.94 -3.15
CA LEU A 158 22.82 -9.73 -4.34
C LEU A 158 23.85 -10.82 -4.02
N GLY A 159 23.53 -12.07 -4.36
CA GLY A 159 24.36 -13.23 -4.06
C GLY A 159 24.08 -13.90 -2.71
N ASP A 160 23.18 -13.37 -1.91
CA ASP A 160 22.79 -14.02 -0.65
C ASP A 160 22.06 -15.34 -0.91
N LYS A 161 22.16 -16.25 0.04
CA LYS A 161 21.36 -17.48 0.08
C LYS A 161 20.17 -17.26 1.01
N ILE A 162 18.98 -17.27 0.43
CA ILE A 162 17.71 -17.15 1.15
C ILE A 162 17.06 -18.52 1.31
N LYS A 163 16.36 -18.70 2.41
CA LYS A 163 15.63 -19.93 2.73
C LYS A 163 14.13 -19.63 2.79
N PHE A 164 13.34 -20.39 2.04
CA PHE A 164 11.89 -20.32 2.16
C PHE A 164 11.40 -21.07 3.39
N SER A 165 10.64 -20.39 4.23
CA SER A 165 10.09 -20.97 5.47
C SER A 165 9.14 -22.14 5.20
N SER A 166 8.39 -22.10 4.10
CA SER A 166 7.35 -23.09 3.76
C SER A 166 7.90 -24.48 3.43
N ASN A 167 9.08 -24.57 2.78
CA ASN A 167 9.63 -25.83 2.28
C ASN A 167 11.10 -26.05 2.62
N ASN A 168 11.72 -25.13 3.35
CA ASN A 168 13.14 -25.11 3.71
C ASN A 168 14.13 -25.11 2.53
N ASN A 169 13.68 -24.87 1.31
CA ASN A 169 14.56 -24.78 0.15
C ASN A 169 15.40 -23.49 0.22
N VAL A 170 16.65 -23.63 -0.23
CA VAL A 170 17.61 -22.53 -0.30
C VAL A 170 17.80 -22.10 -1.74
N HIS A 171 17.71 -20.82 -1.98
CA HIS A 171 17.89 -20.22 -3.30
C HIS A 171 18.93 -19.10 -3.24
N LEU A 172 19.64 -18.92 -4.34
CA LEU A 172 20.56 -17.80 -4.52
C LEU A 172 19.79 -16.59 -5.03
N VAL A 173 20.06 -15.43 -4.47
CA VAL A 173 19.54 -14.15 -4.97
C VAL A 173 20.38 -13.72 -6.16
N GLU A 174 19.86 -13.93 -7.36
CA GLU A 174 20.57 -13.64 -8.61
C GLU A 174 20.41 -12.18 -9.05
N LYS A 175 19.26 -11.55 -8.71
CA LYS A 175 18.97 -10.16 -9.01
C LYS A 175 18.11 -9.54 -7.93
N LEU A 176 18.32 -8.25 -7.71
CA LEU A 176 17.52 -7.40 -6.82
C LEU A 176 17.13 -6.12 -7.53
N GLY A 177 15.99 -5.57 -7.17
CA GLY A 177 15.54 -4.29 -7.68
C GLY A 177 14.29 -3.78 -6.99
N VAL A 178 13.91 -2.58 -7.37
CA VAL A 178 12.66 -1.93 -6.92
C VAL A 178 11.84 -1.53 -8.14
N PHE A 179 10.52 -1.50 -7.96
CA PHE A 179 9.63 -0.90 -8.92
C PHE A 179 9.49 0.60 -8.57
N THR A 180 10.12 1.40 -9.41
CA THR A 180 9.71 2.78 -9.66
C THR A 180 8.97 2.71 -10.99
N PRO A 181 8.31 3.70 -11.59
CA PRO A 181 7.60 3.46 -12.85
C PRO A 181 8.37 2.59 -13.86
N LYS A 182 9.71 2.55 -13.74
CA LYS A 182 10.59 1.58 -14.42
C LYS A 182 11.32 0.73 -13.39
N ARG A 183 11.64 -0.51 -13.74
CA ARG A 183 12.50 -1.38 -12.90
C ARG A 183 13.87 -0.73 -12.70
N LEU A 184 14.30 -0.63 -11.45
CA LEU A 184 15.61 -0.14 -11.08
C LEU A 184 16.36 -1.25 -10.33
N GLU A 185 17.48 -1.70 -10.91
CA GLU A 185 18.33 -2.69 -10.25
C GLU A 185 19.00 -2.12 -9.01
N LYS A 186 19.07 -2.93 -7.98
CA LYS A 186 19.73 -2.63 -6.70
C LYS A 186 20.65 -3.78 -6.34
N THR A 187 21.67 -3.50 -5.53
CA THR A 187 22.55 -4.55 -4.98
C THR A 187 22.13 -4.98 -3.58
N LYS A 188 21.25 -4.18 -2.93
CA LYS A 188 20.77 -4.38 -1.57
C LYS A 188 19.36 -3.85 -1.41
N LEU A 189 18.53 -4.52 -0.61
CA LEU A 189 17.23 -4.06 -0.11
C LEU A 189 17.21 -4.17 1.42
N VAL A 190 16.53 -3.21 2.06
CA VAL A 190 16.30 -3.14 3.51
C VAL A 190 14.84 -2.82 3.76
#